data_e89037892a3591abe97c92474fbdbd6a
#
_entry.id   e89037892a3591abe97c92474fbdbd6a
#
_cell.length_a   1.000
_cell.length_b   1.000
_cell.length_c   1.000
_cell.angle_alpha   90.00
_cell.angle_beta   90.00
_cell.angle_gamma   90.00
#
_symmetry.space_group_name_H-M   'P 1'
#
loop_
_entity.id
_entity.type
_entity.pdbx_description
1 polymer ?
#
loop_
_entity_poly.entity_id
_entity_poly.type
_entity_poly.pdbx_seq_one_letter_code
_entity_poly.pdbx_strand_id
1 'polypeptide(L)'
;MFGGAALGLIANAAGPKGIPVVTPPLPAAAPEISFEDAWAAFDDGSAVFIDSRPMEEYRDGHIAGALCVPYDDRKDHVESLRREVPRDRQVIAYCDAADECESSKRLSGWLLIQGWKDVRYFAEGYAAWRDSGLPVTEGEEP
;
A
#
# COMPACT_ATOMS: atom_id res chain seq x y z
N MET A 1 -15.69 -3.41 -63.23
CA MET A 1 -16.16 -2.97 -62.89
C MET A 1 -16.37 -3.12 -61.82
N PHE A 2 -16.12 -3.10 -61.07
CA PHE A 2 -16.56 -3.30 -60.28
C PHE A 2 -15.94 -3.63 -59.21
N GLY A 3 -15.12 -3.68 -58.81
CA GLY A 3 -14.50 -4.02 -57.72
C GLY A 3 -14.49 -3.17 -56.56
N GLY A 4 -14.89 -2.08 -56.65
CA GLY A 4 -14.78 -1.14 -55.59
C GLY A 4 -15.56 -1.42 -54.34
N ALA A 5 -16.39 -2.36 -54.42
CA ALA A 5 -17.30 -2.54 -53.32
C ALA A 5 -16.64 -3.09 -52.06
N ALA A 6 -15.55 -3.68 -52.20
CA ALA A 6 -15.00 -4.36 -51.07
C ALA A 6 -14.40 -3.48 -50.02
N LEU A 7 -14.17 -2.25 -50.41
CA LEU A 7 -13.44 -1.47 -49.51
C LEU A 7 -14.13 -1.05 -48.30
N GLY A 8 -15.33 -0.80 -48.35
CA GLY A 8 -16.03 -0.25 -47.23
C GLY A 8 -16.10 -1.14 -46.02
N LEU A 9 -15.92 -2.41 -46.27
CA LEU A 9 -16.11 -3.28 -45.19
C LEU A 9 -15.03 -3.27 -44.18
N ILE A 10 -13.89 -2.99 -44.62
CA ILE A 10 -12.77 -3.06 -43.78
C ILE A 10 -12.78 -2.04 -42.70
N ALA A 11 -13.12 -0.87 -43.04
CA ALA A 11 -13.09 0.20 -42.08
C ALA A 11 -14.02 -0.04 -40.94
N ASN A 12 -15.08 -0.76 -41.22
CA ASN A 12 -16.00 -0.94 -40.20
C ASN A 12 -15.56 -1.92 -39.18
N ALA A 13 -14.82 -2.89 -39.57
CA ALA A 13 -14.39 -3.90 -38.66
C ALA A 13 -13.50 -3.38 -37.57
N ALA A 14 -12.79 -2.33 -37.88
CA ALA A 14 -11.87 -1.80 -36.93
C ALA A 14 -12.51 -0.91 -35.88
N GLY A 15 -13.76 -0.75 -35.97
CA GLY A 15 -14.40 0.24 -35.14
C GLY A 15 -14.26 0.06 -33.68
N PRO A 16 -15.24 0.50 -33.00
CA PRO A 16 -15.20 0.69 -31.58
C PRO A 16 -14.90 -0.50 -30.73
N LYS A 17 -14.87 -1.65 -31.33
CA LYS A 17 -14.63 -2.79 -30.51
C LYS A 17 -13.20 -3.00 -30.18
N GLY A 18 -12.36 -2.32 -30.82
CA GLY A 18 -10.97 -2.61 -30.74
C GLY A 18 -10.25 -2.07 -29.53
N ILE A 19 -10.91 -1.41 -28.63
CA ILE A 19 -10.24 -0.84 -27.48
C ILE A 19 -10.50 -1.72 -26.25
N PRO A 20 -9.60 -2.64 -25.95
CA PRO A 20 -9.77 -3.42 -24.73
C PRO A 20 -9.57 -2.49 -23.55
N VAL A 21 -10.47 -2.59 -22.62
CA VAL A 21 -10.26 -1.93 -21.34
C VAL A 21 -9.24 -2.75 -20.61
N VAL A 22 -8.00 -2.36 -20.69
CA VAL A 22 -6.95 -3.01 -19.93
C VAL A 22 -7.04 -2.46 -18.51
N THR A 23 -7.53 -3.27 -17.61
CA THR A 23 -7.41 -2.96 -16.20
C THR A 23 -5.94 -3.04 -15.87
N PRO A 24 -5.33 -1.97 -15.39
CA PRO A 24 -3.93 -2.05 -14.97
C PRO A 24 -3.77 -3.18 -13.96
N PRO A 25 -2.70 -3.94 -14.04
CA PRO A 25 -2.45 -4.95 -13.02
C PRO A 25 -2.41 -4.28 -11.66
N LEU A 26 -2.85 -4.99 -10.64
CA LEU A 26 -2.70 -4.51 -9.28
C LEU A 26 -1.22 -4.17 -9.05
N PRO A 27 -0.96 -3.06 -8.38
CA PRO A 27 0.42 -2.68 -8.13
C PRO A 27 1.14 -3.81 -7.43
N ALA A 28 2.33 -4.08 -7.90
CA ALA A 28 3.20 -5.00 -7.20
C ALA A 28 3.43 -4.47 -5.79
N ALA A 29 3.51 -5.37 -4.83
CA ALA A 29 3.88 -4.98 -3.47
C ALA A 29 5.24 -4.29 -3.48
N ALA A 30 5.46 -3.37 -2.56
CA ALA A 30 6.77 -2.82 -2.30
C ALA A 30 7.72 -3.94 -1.81
N PRO A 31 9.02 -3.71 -1.80
CA PRO A 31 9.94 -4.67 -1.21
C PRO A 31 9.64 -4.90 0.28
N GLU A 32 9.90 -6.11 0.71
CA GLU A 32 9.79 -6.45 2.13
C GLU A 32 10.96 -5.85 2.91
N ILE A 33 10.73 -5.47 4.15
CA ILE A 33 11.79 -5.06 5.08
C ILE A 33 11.94 -6.13 6.17
N SER A 34 13.17 -6.43 6.54
CA SER A 34 13.43 -7.37 7.62
C SER A 34 13.04 -6.77 8.98
N PHE A 35 12.86 -7.64 9.96
CA PHE A 35 12.59 -7.20 11.34
C PHE A 35 13.71 -6.28 11.85
N GLU A 36 14.95 -6.68 11.62
CA GLU A 36 16.10 -5.91 12.08
C GLU A 36 16.17 -4.53 11.46
N ASP A 37 15.91 -4.43 10.17
CA ASP A 37 15.94 -3.16 9.47
C ASP A 37 14.74 -2.28 9.85
N ALA A 38 13.59 -2.89 10.10
CA ALA A 38 12.43 -2.17 10.59
C ALA A 38 12.68 -1.57 11.97
N TRP A 39 13.28 -2.36 12.85
CA TRP A 39 13.66 -1.88 14.18
C TRP A 39 14.69 -0.74 14.09
N ALA A 40 15.69 -0.89 13.25
CA ALA A 40 16.69 0.17 13.05
C ALA A 40 16.05 1.47 12.54
N ALA A 41 15.15 1.37 11.60
CA ALA A 41 14.43 2.53 11.08
C ALA A 41 13.53 3.19 12.12
N PHE A 42 12.94 2.39 12.99
CA PHE A 42 12.17 2.91 14.12
C PHE A 42 13.06 3.64 15.11
N ASP A 43 14.17 3.01 15.48
CA ASP A 43 15.06 3.50 16.52
C ASP A 43 15.72 4.82 16.11
N ASP A 44 16.10 4.98 14.85
CA ASP A 44 16.70 6.20 14.36
C ASP A 44 15.68 7.23 13.85
N GLY A 45 14.42 6.89 13.84
CA GLY A 45 13.36 7.81 13.42
C GLY A 45 13.32 8.06 11.92
N SER A 46 13.94 7.23 11.11
CA SER A 46 14.05 7.47 9.67
C SER A 46 12.81 7.09 8.86
N ALA A 47 11.88 6.34 9.43
CA ALA A 47 10.72 5.87 8.73
C ALA A 47 9.41 6.22 9.45
N VAL A 48 8.35 6.33 8.66
CA VAL A 48 6.99 6.43 9.17
C VAL A 48 6.35 5.06 9.05
N PHE A 49 5.83 4.54 10.16
CA PHE A 49 5.11 3.27 10.14
C PHE A 49 3.64 3.52 9.91
N ILE A 50 3.02 2.68 9.09
CA ILE A 50 1.61 2.76 8.76
C ILE A 50 0.95 1.42 9.03
N ASP A 51 -0.02 1.42 9.92
CA ASP A 51 -0.82 0.25 10.26
C ASP A 51 -1.96 0.10 9.25
N SER A 52 -1.99 -1.02 8.56
CA SER A 52 -2.99 -1.30 7.54
C SER A 52 -4.21 -2.07 8.06
N ARG A 53 -4.23 -2.35 9.37
CA ARG A 53 -5.33 -3.07 10.01
C ARG A 53 -6.54 -2.16 10.24
N PRO A 54 -7.70 -2.74 10.49
CA PRO A 54 -8.87 -1.94 10.90
C PRO A 54 -8.58 -1.11 12.14
N MET A 55 -9.28 0.02 12.27
CA MET A 55 -9.09 0.95 13.37
C MET A 55 -9.27 0.29 14.75
N GLU A 56 -10.14 -0.69 14.87
CA GLU A 56 -10.36 -1.40 16.13
C GLU A 56 -9.08 -2.09 16.61
N GLU A 57 -8.40 -2.76 15.71
CA GLU A 57 -7.14 -3.44 16.04
C GLU A 57 -6.04 -2.44 16.36
N TYR A 58 -5.99 -1.34 15.62
CA TYR A 58 -5.05 -0.26 15.89
C TYR A 58 -5.25 0.31 17.31
N ARG A 59 -6.48 0.52 17.72
CA ARG A 59 -6.79 1.02 19.05
C ARG A 59 -6.35 0.07 20.17
N ASP A 60 -6.46 -1.21 19.93
CA ASP A 60 -6.06 -2.23 20.90
C ASP A 60 -4.55 -2.25 21.10
N GLY A 61 -3.81 -1.83 20.12
CA GLY A 61 -2.36 -1.71 20.21
C GLY A 61 -1.75 -1.59 18.82
N HIS A 62 -0.77 -0.73 18.69
CA HIS A 62 -0.04 -0.52 17.45
C HIS A 62 1.41 -0.14 17.72
N ILE A 63 2.25 -0.21 16.71
CA ILE A 63 3.63 0.27 16.82
C ILE A 63 3.61 1.74 17.19
N ALA A 64 4.36 2.12 18.21
CA ALA A 64 4.39 3.51 18.68
C ALA A 64 4.72 4.47 17.54
N GLY A 65 3.93 5.52 17.38
CA GLY A 65 4.09 6.50 16.34
C GLY A 65 3.49 6.12 14.99
N ALA A 66 2.93 4.93 14.83
CA ALA A 66 2.36 4.51 13.57
C ALA A 66 1.05 5.22 13.27
N LEU A 67 0.85 5.56 12.01
CA LEU A 67 -0.43 6.10 11.54
C LEU A 67 -1.35 4.95 11.14
N CYS A 68 -2.64 5.14 11.33
CA CYS A 68 -3.63 4.14 10.94
C CYS A 68 -4.20 4.46 9.57
N VAL A 69 -3.98 3.55 8.62
CA VAL A 69 -4.57 3.63 7.28
C VAL A 69 -5.11 2.26 6.94
N PRO A 70 -6.33 1.93 7.40
CA PRO A 70 -6.94 0.66 7.04
C PRO A 70 -6.98 0.51 5.53
N TYR A 71 -6.57 -0.65 5.05
CA TYR A 71 -6.44 -0.83 3.60
C TYR A 71 -7.76 -0.54 2.87
N ASP A 72 -8.87 -0.98 3.44
CA ASP A 72 -10.17 -0.81 2.80
C ASP A 72 -10.60 0.65 2.71
N ASP A 73 -10.16 1.46 3.65
CA ASP A 73 -10.49 2.89 3.73
C ASP A 73 -9.35 3.80 3.26
N ARG A 74 -8.35 3.25 2.62
CA ARG A 74 -7.12 3.99 2.27
C ARG A 74 -7.34 5.27 1.50
N LYS A 75 -8.37 5.29 0.68
CA LYS A 75 -8.67 6.48 -0.14
C LYS A 75 -9.09 7.67 0.73
N ASP A 76 -9.73 7.39 1.84
CA ASP A 76 -10.18 8.44 2.76
C ASP A 76 -9.01 9.07 3.53
N HIS A 77 -7.89 8.37 3.58
CA HIS A 77 -6.72 8.82 4.32
C HIS A 77 -5.64 9.46 3.46
N VAL A 78 -5.75 9.38 2.14
CA VAL A 78 -4.65 9.79 1.27
C VAL A 78 -4.31 11.28 1.38
N GLU A 79 -5.30 12.14 1.55
CA GLU A 79 -5.05 13.57 1.64
C GLU A 79 -4.36 13.95 2.94
N SER A 80 -4.72 13.33 4.05
CA SER A 80 -4.01 13.56 5.31
C SER A 80 -2.58 13.01 5.25
N LEU A 81 -2.40 11.85 4.66
CA LEU A 81 -1.06 11.32 4.45
C LEU A 81 -0.19 12.25 3.62
N ARG A 82 -0.76 12.84 2.58
CA ARG A 82 -0.02 13.79 1.74
C ARG A 82 0.45 15.02 2.50
N ARG A 83 -0.31 15.44 3.49
CA ARG A 83 0.07 16.57 4.34
C ARG A 83 1.10 16.19 5.39
N GLU A 84 0.98 14.97 5.93
CA GLU A 84 1.77 14.56 7.08
C GLU A 84 3.08 13.87 6.73
N VAL A 85 3.12 13.18 5.59
CA VAL A 85 4.25 12.32 5.24
C VAL A 85 4.84 12.75 3.90
N PRO A 86 6.05 13.33 3.92
CA PRO A 86 6.74 13.69 2.68
C PRO A 86 6.95 12.48 1.76
N ARG A 87 6.89 12.72 0.46
CA ARG A 87 6.98 11.65 -0.54
C ARG A 87 8.33 10.95 -0.60
N ASP A 88 9.36 11.59 -0.12
CA ASP A 88 10.71 11.04 -0.06
C ASP A 88 11.02 10.35 1.27
N ARG A 89 10.10 10.41 2.21
CA ARG A 89 10.26 9.75 3.51
C ARG A 89 10.05 8.24 3.35
N GLN A 90 10.88 7.44 4.01
CA GLN A 90 10.64 6.00 4.06
C GLN A 90 9.34 5.70 4.79
N VAL A 91 8.53 4.85 4.20
CA VAL A 91 7.26 4.41 4.76
C VAL A 91 7.26 2.90 4.88
N ILE A 92 6.89 2.41 6.06
CA ILE A 92 6.83 0.98 6.34
C ILE A 92 5.40 0.61 6.69
N ALA A 93 4.72 -0.11 5.81
CA ALA A 93 3.37 -0.60 6.05
C ALA A 93 3.43 -1.95 6.75
N TYR A 94 2.56 -2.16 7.73
CA TYR A 94 2.48 -3.43 8.43
C TYR A 94 1.04 -3.80 8.75
N CYS A 95 0.86 -5.06 9.11
CA CYS A 95 -0.41 -5.56 9.63
C CYS A 95 -0.18 -6.47 10.81
N ASP A 96 -1.01 -7.47 11.03
CA ASP A 96 -0.95 -8.20 12.30
C ASP A 96 0.12 -9.29 12.33
N ALA A 97 0.11 -10.18 11.37
CA ALA A 97 1.01 -11.33 11.35
C ALA A 97 1.41 -11.72 9.92
N ALA A 98 2.50 -12.46 9.83
CA ALA A 98 3.16 -12.75 8.56
C ALA A 98 2.33 -13.57 7.58
N ASP A 99 1.64 -14.59 8.07
CA ASP A 99 1.17 -15.65 7.19
C ASP A 99 -0.07 -15.35 6.38
N GLU A 100 -0.89 -14.44 6.81
CA GLU A 100 -2.19 -14.22 6.18
C GLU A 100 -2.46 -12.78 5.84
N CYS A 101 -1.52 -11.91 6.05
CA CYS A 101 -1.77 -10.51 5.90
C CYS A 101 -1.40 -9.97 4.54
N GLU A 102 -2.42 -9.78 3.72
CA GLU A 102 -2.28 -9.15 2.43
C GLU A 102 -2.43 -7.64 2.47
N SER A 103 -3.02 -7.10 3.53
CA SER A 103 -3.32 -5.68 3.57
C SER A 103 -2.09 -4.79 3.52
N SER A 104 -1.02 -5.15 4.23
CA SER A 104 0.21 -4.36 4.20
C SER A 104 0.89 -4.42 2.84
N LYS A 105 0.89 -5.58 2.18
CA LYS A 105 1.44 -5.71 0.84
C LYS A 105 0.68 -4.84 -0.14
N ARG A 106 -0.64 -4.92 -0.11
CA ARG A 106 -1.50 -4.14 -1.01
C ARG A 106 -1.40 -2.65 -0.74
N LEU A 107 -1.38 -2.27 0.53
CA LEU A 107 -1.20 -0.88 0.90
C LEU A 107 0.14 -0.35 0.42
N SER A 108 1.21 -1.12 0.58
CA SER A 108 2.54 -0.70 0.14
C SER A 108 2.58 -0.43 -1.37
N GLY A 109 2.00 -1.32 -2.16
CA GLY A 109 1.92 -1.12 -3.60
C GLY A 109 1.09 0.10 -3.98
N TRP A 110 -0.03 0.29 -3.29
CA TRP A 110 -0.88 1.45 -3.51
C TRP A 110 -0.17 2.77 -3.17
N LEU A 111 0.59 2.79 -2.08
CA LEU A 111 1.37 3.97 -1.69
C LEU A 111 2.42 4.33 -2.74
N LEU A 112 3.08 3.34 -3.34
CA LEU A 112 3.99 3.58 -4.45
C LEU A 112 3.27 4.28 -5.61
N ILE A 113 2.08 3.83 -5.95
CA ILE A 113 1.27 4.46 -7.00
C ILE A 113 0.90 5.88 -6.63
N GLN A 114 0.61 6.14 -5.36
CA GLN A 114 0.28 7.47 -4.89
C GLN A 114 1.47 8.44 -4.87
N GLY A 115 2.67 7.93 -5.12
CA GLY A 115 3.86 8.77 -5.30
C GLY A 115 4.88 8.73 -4.19
N TRP A 116 4.71 7.92 -3.16
CA TRP A 116 5.76 7.71 -2.18
C TRP A 116 6.87 6.88 -2.81
N LYS A 117 8.11 7.29 -2.59
CA LYS A 117 9.24 6.74 -3.35
C LYS A 117 9.95 5.59 -2.65
N ASP A 118 9.96 5.59 -1.34
CA ASP A 118 10.63 4.56 -0.55
C ASP A 118 9.62 3.90 0.38
N VAL A 119 8.98 2.88 -0.13
CA VAL A 119 7.96 2.14 0.61
C VAL A 119 8.42 0.71 0.81
N ARG A 120 8.18 0.19 1.99
CA ARG A 120 8.45 -1.21 2.35
C ARG A 120 7.21 -1.79 3.01
N TYR A 121 7.10 -3.12 3.03
CA TYR A 121 6.13 -3.76 3.91
C TYR A 121 6.85 -4.65 4.92
N PHE A 122 6.36 -4.64 6.15
CA PHE A 122 6.91 -5.40 7.25
C PHE A 122 6.04 -6.63 7.48
N ALA A 123 6.46 -7.77 6.91
CA ALA A 123 5.67 -8.98 6.87
C ALA A 123 5.43 -9.60 8.23
N GLU A 124 6.41 -9.52 9.14
CA GLU A 124 6.28 -10.11 10.46
C GLU A 124 5.23 -9.40 11.33
N GLY A 125 4.99 -8.14 11.05
CA GLY A 125 3.84 -7.43 11.54
C GLY A 125 3.84 -7.08 13.02
N TYR A 126 2.68 -6.59 13.46
CA TYR A 126 2.51 -6.11 14.81
C TYR A 126 2.74 -7.18 15.87
N ALA A 127 2.28 -8.40 15.63
CA ALA A 127 2.42 -9.47 16.62
C ALA A 127 3.88 -9.74 16.97
N ALA A 128 4.74 -9.84 15.95
CA ALA A 128 6.15 -10.06 16.17
C ALA A 128 6.81 -8.88 16.90
N TRP A 129 6.41 -7.67 16.54
CA TRP A 129 6.91 -6.45 17.16
C TRP A 129 6.57 -6.42 18.66
N ARG A 130 5.29 -6.60 18.98
CA ARG A 130 4.79 -6.61 20.34
C ARG A 130 5.45 -7.71 21.18
N ASP A 131 5.53 -8.92 20.62
CA ASP A 131 6.07 -10.08 21.34
C ASP A 131 7.56 -9.96 21.59
N SER A 132 8.24 -9.14 20.82
CA SER A 132 9.65 -8.81 21.03
C SER A 132 9.88 -7.73 22.09
N GLY A 133 8.79 -7.20 22.66
CA GLY A 133 8.90 -6.18 23.71
C GLY A 133 9.25 -4.78 23.20
N LEU A 134 9.02 -4.53 21.92
CA LEU A 134 9.32 -3.22 21.32
C LEU A 134 8.20 -2.21 21.57
N PRO A 135 8.47 -0.91 21.42
CA PRO A 135 7.50 0.12 21.80
C PRO A 135 6.17 0.02 21.06
N VAL A 136 5.09 0.02 21.84
CA VAL A 136 3.72 -0.01 21.33
C VAL A 136 2.91 1.06 22.04
N THR A 137 1.82 1.48 21.39
CA THR A 137 0.88 2.46 21.93
C THR A 137 -0.53 1.90 21.81
N GLU A 138 -1.39 2.25 22.76
CA GLU A 138 -2.82 1.93 22.69
C GLU A 138 -3.60 3.20 22.43
N GLY A 139 -4.79 3.06 21.83
CA GLY A 139 -5.66 4.18 21.55
C GLY A 139 -5.63 4.65 20.11
N GLU A 140 -6.27 5.78 19.85
CA GLU A 140 -6.44 6.28 18.47
C GLU A 140 -5.27 7.13 17.99
N GLU A 141 -4.41 7.55 18.88
CA GLU A 141 -3.28 8.39 18.52
C GLU A 141 -2.03 7.58 18.29
N PRO A 142 -1.14 8.06 17.42
CA PRO A 142 0.12 7.38 17.10
C PRO A 142 1.02 7.12 18.31
#